data_91433fa4617292cb92e4ec7916b01867
#
_entry.id   91433fa4617292cb92e4ec7916b01867
#
_cell.length_a   1.000
_cell.length_b   1.000
_cell.length_c   1.000
_cell.angle_alpha   90.00
_cell.angle_beta   90.00
_cell.angle_gamma   90.00
#
_symmetry.space_group_name_H-M   'P 1'
#
loop_
_entity.id
_entity.type
_entity.pdbx_description
1 polymer ?
#
loop_
_entity_poly.entity_id
_entity_poly.type
_entity_poly.pdbx_seq_one_letter_code
_entity_poly.pdbx_strand_id
1 'polypeptide(L)'
;MNILFCYKYRDGANYKQYNEIIFSNPLKREIKEIELIITEKLIDGLWFVADSWNIPNQFFKEYMWNDEVDHNWHEFDEIKETEENVTEKNTIEDFILVVNKTILPW
;
A
#
# COMPACT_ATOMS: atom_id res chain seq x y z
N MET A 1 16.95 -0.72 -9.82
CA MET A 1 16.40 0.25 -8.83
C MET A 1 15.38 -0.42 -7.91
N ASN A 2 15.26 0.10 -6.70
CA ASN A 2 14.22 -0.36 -5.78
C ASN A 2 12.87 0.26 -6.15
N ILE A 3 11.80 -0.21 -5.51
CA ILE A 3 10.44 0.24 -5.79
C ILE A 3 9.90 0.98 -4.57
N LEU A 4 9.54 2.23 -4.75
CA LEU A 4 8.91 3.06 -3.73
C LEU A 4 7.40 2.97 -3.88
N PHE A 5 6.71 2.57 -2.79
CA PHE A 5 5.26 2.50 -2.73
C PHE A 5 4.76 3.53 -1.73
N CYS A 6 3.96 4.49 -2.20
CA CYS A 6 3.42 5.57 -1.40
C CYS A 6 1.92 5.37 -1.17
N TYR A 7 1.50 5.49 0.07
CA TYR A 7 0.10 5.35 0.44
C TYR A 7 -0.22 6.20 1.66
N LYS A 8 -1.49 6.32 1.97
CA LYS A 8 -1.92 7.10 3.12
C LYS A 8 -3.16 6.52 3.75
N TYR A 9 -3.37 6.83 5.02
CA TYR A 9 -4.62 6.60 5.71
C TYR A 9 -5.36 7.94 5.86
N ARG A 10 -6.64 7.94 5.55
CA ARG A 10 -7.51 9.09 5.76
C ARG A 10 -8.64 8.67 6.69
N ASP A 11 -8.76 9.33 7.84
CA ASP A 11 -9.82 9.01 8.78
C ASP A 11 -11.17 9.62 8.36
N GLY A 12 -12.22 9.34 9.16
CA GLY A 12 -13.56 9.85 8.88
C GLY A 12 -13.67 11.37 8.94
N ALA A 13 -12.72 12.06 9.58
CA ALA A 13 -12.67 13.52 9.67
C ALA A 13 -11.75 14.14 8.61
N ASN A 14 -11.26 13.32 7.66
CA ASN A 14 -10.41 13.74 6.54
C ASN A 14 -8.97 14.12 6.94
N TYR A 15 -8.50 13.72 8.13
CA TYR A 15 -7.09 13.82 8.48
C TYR A 15 -6.31 12.71 7.80
N LYS A 16 -5.09 13.01 7.36
CA LYS A 16 -4.27 12.09 6.56
C LYS A 16 -2.98 11.74 7.25
N GLN A 17 -2.59 10.47 7.15
CA GLN A 17 -1.32 9.95 7.63
C GLN A 17 -0.61 9.27 6.47
N TYR A 18 0.48 9.87 6.00
CA TYR A 18 1.23 9.38 4.83
C TYR A 18 2.29 8.36 5.23
N ASN A 19 2.56 7.41 4.34
CA ASN A 19 3.68 6.49 4.51
C ASN A 19 4.32 6.14 3.16
N GLU A 20 5.60 5.81 3.22
CA GLU A 20 6.39 5.35 2.09
C GLU A 20 7.15 4.10 2.51
N ILE A 21 7.08 3.06 1.70
CA ILE A 21 7.85 1.84 1.91
C ILE A 21 8.61 1.50 0.63
N ILE A 22 9.77 0.86 0.78
CA ILE A 22 10.66 0.59 -0.35
C ILE A 22 11.00 -0.89 -0.37
N PHE A 23 10.67 -1.52 -1.51
CA PHE A 23 10.97 -2.93 -1.77
C PHE A 23 12.14 -3.06 -2.73
N SER A 24 12.93 -4.11 -2.58
CA SER A 24 13.90 -4.48 -3.62
C SER A 24 13.17 -5.03 -4.85
N ASN A 25 13.80 -4.87 -6.01
CA ASN A 25 13.24 -5.34 -7.29
C ASN A 25 14.25 -6.27 -7.98
N PRO A 26 14.42 -7.50 -7.46
CA PRO A 26 15.47 -8.40 -7.95
C PRO A 26 15.28 -8.86 -9.40
N LEU A 27 14.05 -8.95 -9.87
CA LEU A 27 13.75 -9.37 -11.25
C LEU A 27 13.64 -8.19 -12.21
N LYS A 28 13.92 -6.98 -11.75
CA LYS A 28 13.90 -5.76 -12.56
C LYS A 28 12.59 -5.59 -13.33
N ARG A 29 11.46 -5.78 -12.63
CA ARG A 29 10.15 -5.58 -13.22
C ARG A 29 9.95 -4.13 -13.64
N GLU A 30 9.23 -3.94 -14.73
CA GLU A 30 8.84 -2.61 -15.20
C GLU A 30 7.85 -1.97 -14.22
N ILE A 31 8.02 -0.68 -13.96
CA ILE A 31 7.16 0.04 -13.01
C ILE A 31 5.70 0.05 -13.46
N LYS A 32 5.45 0.16 -14.76
CA LYS A 32 4.09 0.14 -15.29
C LYS A 32 3.39 -1.19 -15.09
N GLU A 33 4.12 -2.29 -15.16
CA GLU A 33 3.60 -3.63 -14.90
C GLU A 33 3.18 -3.77 -13.45
N ILE A 34 4.05 -3.31 -12.53
CA ILE A 34 3.77 -3.35 -11.08
C ILE A 34 2.54 -2.50 -10.77
N GLU A 35 2.48 -1.30 -11.32
CA GLU A 35 1.36 -0.39 -11.11
C GLU A 35 0.04 -1.02 -11.56
N LEU A 36 0.04 -1.69 -12.71
CA LEU A 36 -1.15 -2.36 -13.23
C LEU A 36 -1.63 -3.46 -12.30
N ILE A 37 -0.72 -4.28 -11.81
CA ILE A 37 -1.04 -5.37 -10.88
C ILE A 37 -1.71 -4.82 -9.62
N ILE A 38 -1.16 -3.73 -9.07
CA ILE A 38 -1.67 -3.10 -7.86
C ILE A 38 -3.02 -2.46 -8.11
N THR A 39 -3.15 -1.66 -9.16
CA THR A 39 -4.38 -0.90 -9.42
C THR A 39 -5.57 -1.79 -9.75
N GLU A 40 -5.34 -2.96 -10.34
CA GLU A 40 -6.41 -3.93 -10.60
C GLU A 40 -7.03 -4.50 -9.31
N LYS A 41 -6.31 -4.43 -8.20
CA LYS A 41 -6.76 -4.96 -6.91
C LYS A 41 -7.27 -3.87 -5.95
N LEU A 42 -7.32 -2.63 -6.40
CA LEU A 42 -7.84 -1.54 -5.58
C LEU A 42 -9.36 -1.48 -5.62
N ILE A 43 -9.97 -1.12 -4.50
CA ILE A 43 -11.40 -0.83 -4.41
C ILE A 43 -11.63 0.52 -5.07
N ASP A 44 -12.50 0.58 -6.08
CA ASP A 44 -12.79 1.79 -6.86
C ASP A 44 -11.53 2.46 -7.42
N GLY A 45 -10.48 1.65 -7.64
CA GLY A 45 -9.22 2.17 -8.19
C GLY A 45 -8.41 3.02 -7.21
N LEU A 46 -8.74 3.01 -5.92
CA LEU A 46 -8.12 3.91 -4.94
C LEU A 46 -7.76 3.23 -3.62
N TRP A 47 -8.63 2.40 -3.05
CA TRP A 47 -8.48 1.90 -1.68
C TRP A 47 -8.03 0.45 -1.57
N PHE A 48 -7.34 0.15 -0.48
CA PHE A 48 -6.94 -1.21 -0.12
C PHE A 48 -6.90 -1.35 1.41
N VAL A 49 -6.83 -2.60 1.89
CA VAL A 49 -6.67 -2.90 3.31
C VAL A 49 -5.20 -3.27 3.54
N ALA A 50 -4.45 -2.43 4.26
CA ALA A 50 -3.02 -2.60 4.47
C ALA A 50 -2.66 -3.95 5.11
N ASP A 51 -3.45 -4.41 6.08
CA ASP A 51 -3.24 -5.71 6.72
C ASP A 51 -3.32 -6.86 5.73
N SER A 52 -4.23 -6.78 4.75
CA SER A 52 -4.38 -7.81 3.73
C SER A 52 -3.18 -7.89 2.80
N TRP A 53 -2.44 -6.79 2.68
CA TRP A 53 -1.24 -6.71 1.84
C TRP A 53 0.06 -6.82 2.63
N ASN A 54 -0.03 -7.11 3.94
CA ASN A 54 1.12 -7.27 4.85
C ASN A 54 2.03 -6.04 4.89
N ILE A 55 1.46 -4.85 4.80
CA ILE A 55 2.19 -3.60 4.94
C ILE A 55 1.66 -2.82 6.15
N PRO A 56 2.47 -1.90 6.72
CA PRO A 56 2.08 -1.20 7.94
C PRO A 56 0.81 -0.38 7.79
N ASN A 57 -0.07 -0.48 8.80
CA ASN A 57 -1.22 0.40 8.94
C ASN A 57 -0.74 1.78 9.37
N GLN A 58 -1.39 2.82 8.82
CA GLN A 58 -1.09 4.21 9.15
C GLN A 58 -2.27 4.87 9.87
N PHE A 59 -2.94 4.12 10.74
CA PHE A 59 -4.00 4.67 11.59
C PHE A 59 -3.39 5.70 12.55
N PHE A 60 -4.18 6.74 12.85
CA PHE A 60 -3.76 7.75 13.82
C PHE A 60 -3.82 7.15 15.22
N LYS A 61 -2.65 6.90 15.80
CA LYS A 61 -2.52 6.28 17.12
C LYS A 61 -3.01 7.16 18.26
N GLU A 62 -3.08 8.45 18.01
CA GLU A 62 -3.48 9.46 18.99
C GLU A 62 -4.99 9.60 19.13
N TYR A 63 -5.73 9.01 18.19
CA TYR A 63 -7.19 9.06 18.19
C TYR A 63 -7.75 7.72 18.66
N MET A 64 -8.87 7.80 19.41
CA MET A 64 -9.62 6.60 19.70
C MET A 64 -10.32 6.13 18.43
N TRP A 65 -10.20 4.86 18.13
CA TRP A 65 -10.88 4.25 17.00
C TRP A 65 -12.39 4.34 17.18
N ASN A 66 -13.10 4.77 16.16
CA ASN A 66 -14.55 4.84 16.15
C ASN A 66 -15.09 4.12 14.92
N ASP A 67 -15.68 2.95 15.10
CA ASP A 67 -16.18 2.10 14.04
C ASP A 67 -17.25 2.77 13.18
N GLU A 68 -17.92 3.80 13.67
CA GLU A 68 -18.96 4.51 12.91
C GLU A 68 -18.37 5.45 11.87
N VAL A 69 -17.19 6.03 12.13
CA VAL A 69 -16.57 7.04 11.25
C VAL A 69 -15.20 6.61 10.72
N ASP A 70 -14.52 5.69 11.42
CA ASP A 70 -13.21 5.23 11.02
C ASP A 70 -13.31 3.93 10.25
N HIS A 71 -12.36 3.70 9.35
CA HIS A 71 -12.29 2.50 8.51
C HIS A 71 -10.85 2.00 8.45
N ASN A 72 -10.66 0.78 7.99
CA ASN A 72 -9.32 0.20 7.84
C ASN A 72 -8.77 0.30 6.41
N TRP A 73 -9.42 1.10 5.54
CA TRP A 73 -9.00 1.29 4.17
C TRP A 73 -7.94 2.37 4.07
N HIS A 74 -6.89 2.07 3.31
CA HIS A 74 -5.83 3.02 2.97
C HIS A 74 -5.97 3.43 1.51
N GLU A 75 -5.45 4.60 1.16
CA GLU A 75 -5.47 5.08 -0.21
C GLU A 75 -4.10 4.88 -0.85
N PHE A 76 -4.10 4.34 -2.07
CA PHE A 76 -2.89 4.26 -2.89
C PHE A 76 -2.59 5.64 -3.46
N ASP A 77 -1.35 6.11 -3.33
CA ASP A 77 -0.91 7.38 -3.93
C ASP A 77 -0.14 7.15 -5.22
N GLU A 78 1.04 6.55 -5.12
CA GLU A 78 1.85 6.30 -6.30
C GLU A 78 2.85 5.17 -6.06
N ILE A 79 3.39 4.66 -7.15
CA ILE A 79 4.49 3.71 -7.12
C ILE A 79 5.51 4.16 -8.16
N LYS A 80 6.79 4.13 -7.80
CA LYS A 80 7.87 4.56 -8.70
C LYS A 80 9.18 3.90 -8.35
N GLU A 81 10.14 3.99 -9.25
CA GLU A 81 11.49 3.51 -9.00
C GLU A 81 12.25 4.51 -8.13
N THR A 82 13.17 4.01 -7.31
CA THR A 82 13.98 4.84 -6.44
C THR A 82 15.37 4.21 -6.24
N GLU A 83 16.35 5.06 -5.98
CA GLU A 83 17.70 4.62 -5.60
C GLU A 83 17.88 4.54 -4.09
N GLU A 84 16.87 4.92 -3.31
CA GLU A 84 16.92 4.86 -1.87
C GLU A 84 16.97 3.42 -1.36
N ASN A 85 17.48 3.24 -0.15
CA ASN A 85 17.62 1.93 0.48
C ASN A 85 16.26 1.31 0.78
N VAL A 86 16.18 -0.02 0.70
CA VAL A 86 14.96 -0.75 1.02
C VAL A 86 14.59 -0.56 2.49
N THR A 87 13.30 -0.47 2.76
CA THR A 87 12.76 -0.39 4.12
C THR A 87 12.09 -1.71 4.53
N GLU A 88 11.75 -2.57 3.55
CA GLU A 88 11.01 -3.80 3.79
C GLU A 88 11.91 -5.02 3.63
N LYS A 89 11.65 -6.06 4.43
CA LYS A 89 12.35 -7.33 4.32
C LYS A 89 11.96 -8.09 3.06
N ASN A 90 10.71 -7.93 2.64
CA ASN A 90 10.18 -8.60 1.47
C ASN A 90 10.58 -7.85 0.20
N THR A 91 10.68 -8.58 -0.90
CA THR A 91 10.91 -8.01 -2.22
C THR A 91 9.59 -7.56 -2.83
N ILE A 92 9.66 -6.83 -3.94
CA ILE A 92 8.46 -6.48 -4.70
C ILE A 92 7.74 -7.74 -5.20
N GLU A 93 8.47 -8.82 -5.48
CA GLU A 93 7.89 -10.11 -5.89
C GLU A 93 7.00 -10.69 -4.80
N ASP A 94 7.47 -10.65 -3.55
CA ASP A 94 6.70 -11.12 -2.40
C ASP A 94 5.44 -10.28 -2.22
N PHE A 95 5.55 -8.98 -2.36
CA PHE A 95 4.41 -8.07 -2.24
C PHE A 95 3.37 -8.33 -3.34
N ILE A 96 3.82 -8.51 -4.58
CA ILE A 96 2.95 -8.84 -5.71
C ILE A 96 2.18 -10.13 -5.47
N LEU A 97 2.85 -11.16 -4.92
CA LEU A 97 2.19 -12.42 -4.59
C LEU A 97 1.06 -12.22 -3.58
N VAL A 98 1.29 -11.42 -2.55
CA VAL A 98 0.27 -11.10 -1.54
C VAL A 98 -0.89 -10.35 -2.16
N VAL A 99 -0.61 -9.33 -2.96
CA VAL A 99 -1.63 -8.53 -3.65
C VAL A 99 -2.49 -9.42 -4.54
N ASN A 100 -1.87 -10.30 -5.31
CA ASN A 100 -2.59 -11.21 -6.23
C ASN A 100 -3.47 -12.22 -5.49
N LYS A 101 -3.10 -12.61 -4.27
CA LYS A 101 -3.89 -13.53 -3.45
C LYS A 101 -5.05 -12.87 -2.74
N THR A 102 -5.08 -11.55 -2.72
CA THR A 102 -6.15 -10.81 -2.06
C THR A 102 -7.48 -11.07 -2.77
N ILE A 103 -8.49 -11.44 -1.99
CA ILE A 103 -9.83 -11.73 -2.50
C ILE A 103 -10.72 -10.51 -2.30
N LEU A 104 -11.27 -10.00 -3.39
CA LEU A 104 -12.30 -8.97 -3.36
C LEU A 104 -13.66 -9.64 -3.20
N PRO A 105 -14.68 -8.99 -2.63
CA PRO A 105 -14.66 -7.64 -2.09
C PRO A 105 -14.10 -7.60 -0.68
N TRP A 106 -13.64 -6.49 -0.37
CA TRP A 106 -13.10 -6.17 0.93
C TRP A 106 -14.21 -6.13 1.98
#